data_5ff156a64a91ca864c97cd528b04aac0
#
_entry.id   5ff156a64a91ca864c97cd528b04aac0
#
_cell.length_a   1.000
_cell.length_b   1.000
_cell.length_c   1.000
_cell.angle_alpha   90.00
_cell.angle_beta   90.00
_cell.angle_gamma   90.00
#
_symmetry.space_group_name_H-M   'P 1'
#
loop_
_entity.id
_entity.type
_entity.pdbx_description
1 polymer ?
#
loop_
_entity_poly.entity_id
_entity_poly.type
_entity_poly.pdbx_seq_one_letter_code
_entity_poly.pdbx_strand_id
1 'polypeptide(L)'
;MFKSLEELVNIIRERKNFNPQKSYTSKLLNDKNLNVTKVKEEVKELIEAIQKNDNKIHEAADVIYHLLVLLEASGIKIEDVMDELKKRQK
;
A
#
# COMPACT_ATOMS: atom_id res chain seq x y z
N MET A 1 3.36 11.13 14.66
CA MET A 1 2.13 10.38 14.42
C MET A 1 2.28 9.37 13.27
N PHE A 2 2.84 9.76 12.13
CA PHE A 2 2.94 8.84 10.99
C PHE A 2 4.29 8.17 10.82
N LYS A 3 5.02 7.99 11.91
CA LYS A 3 6.30 7.30 11.90
C LYS A 3 6.19 5.86 11.42
N SER A 4 5.13 5.15 11.81
CA SER A 4 4.88 3.79 11.37
C SER A 4 4.71 3.71 9.85
N LEU A 5 4.10 4.72 9.25
CA LEU A 5 3.93 4.78 7.80
C LEU A 5 5.27 4.96 7.10
N GLU A 6 6.14 5.83 7.61
CA GLU A 6 7.49 6.02 7.09
C GLU A 6 8.31 4.74 7.20
N GLU A 7 8.22 4.05 8.33
CA GLU A 7 8.90 2.77 8.53
C GLU A 7 8.41 1.73 7.53
N LEU A 8 7.10 1.67 7.28
CA LEU A 8 6.52 0.74 6.31
C LEU A 8 7.05 1.03 4.90
N VAL A 9 7.11 2.29 4.49
CA VAL A 9 7.67 2.67 3.19
C VAL A 9 9.11 2.20 3.05
N ASN A 10 9.92 2.39 4.09
CA ASN A 10 11.31 1.96 4.08
C ASN A 10 11.43 0.43 3.98
N ILE A 11 10.59 -0.30 4.71
CA ILE A 11 10.57 -1.77 4.63
C ILE A 11 10.20 -2.23 3.21
N ILE A 12 9.19 -1.62 2.61
CA ILE A 12 8.77 -1.97 1.25
C ILE A 12 9.94 -1.76 0.27
N ARG A 13 10.67 -0.64 0.40
CA ARG A 13 11.82 -0.36 -0.45
C ARG A 13 12.93 -1.38 -0.28
N GLU A 14 13.18 -1.83 0.94
CA GLU A 14 14.17 -2.88 1.21
C GLU A 14 13.78 -4.21 0.57
N ARG A 15 12.49 -4.54 0.52
CA ARG A 15 12.00 -5.81 -0.01
C ARG A 15 12.22 -5.97 -1.51
N LYS A 16 12.56 -4.91 -2.23
CA LYS A 16 12.94 -5.00 -3.64
C LYS A 16 14.10 -5.95 -3.88
N ASN A 17 14.97 -6.11 -2.88
CA ASN A 17 16.17 -6.96 -2.97
C ASN A 17 15.92 -8.38 -2.44
N PHE A 18 14.70 -8.68 -2.01
CA PHE A 18 14.35 -9.98 -1.45
C PHE A 18 13.85 -10.92 -2.55
N ASN A 19 14.05 -12.22 -2.32
CA ASN A 19 13.52 -13.25 -3.19
C ASN A 19 11.98 -13.23 -3.13
N PRO A 20 11.28 -13.13 -4.28
CA PRO A 20 9.80 -13.13 -4.29
C PRO A 20 9.17 -14.36 -3.65
N GLN A 21 9.89 -15.48 -3.62
CA GLN A 21 9.38 -16.71 -2.97
C GLN A 21 9.43 -16.65 -1.44
N LYS A 22 10.23 -15.72 -0.90
CA LYS A 22 10.43 -15.59 0.55
C LYS A 22 9.79 -14.37 1.17
N SER A 23 9.25 -13.47 0.35
CA SER A 23 8.64 -12.24 0.82
C SER A 23 7.42 -11.93 -0.02
N TYR A 24 6.27 -11.80 0.65
CA TYR A 24 5.03 -11.40 -0.02
C TYR A 24 5.16 -10.02 -0.66
N THR A 25 5.79 -9.07 0.04
CA THR A 25 6.03 -7.73 -0.50
C THR A 25 6.88 -7.79 -1.77
N SER A 26 7.95 -8.58 -1.75
CA SER A 26 8.80 -8.74 -2.94
C SER A 26 8.02 -9.37 -4.10
N LYS A 27 7.14 -10.34 -3.80
CA LYS A 27 6.28 -10.95 -4.81
C LYS A 27 5.38 -9.90 -5.47
N LEU A 28 4.76 -9.03 -4.68
CA LEU A 28 3.91 -7.96 -5.19
C LEU A 28 4.71 -6.94 -6.01
N LEU A 29 5.91 -6.60 -5.56
CA LEU A 29 6.79 -5.67 -6.28
C LEU A 29 7.19 -6.20 -7.65
N ASN A 30 7.24 -7.52 -7.81
CA ASN A 30 7.65 -8.18 -9.06
C ASN A 30 6.48 -8.67 -9.90
N ASP A 31 5.25 -8.51 -9.42
CA ASP A 31 4.04 -8.91 -10.15
C ASP A 31 2.99 -7.81 -10.05
N LYS A 32 3.10 -6.85 -10.94
CA LYS A 32 2.24 -5.66 -10.93
C LYS A 32 0.76 -6.02 -11.11
N ASN A 33 0.46 -6.99 -11.96
CA ASN A 33 -0.92 -7.40 -12.19
C ASN A 33 -1.56 -7.98 -10.93
N LEU A 34 -0.81 -8.80 -10.20
CA LEU A 34 -1.26 -9.34 -8.92
C LEU A 34 -1.51 -8.19 -7.94
N ASN A 35 -0.58 -7.24 -7.88
CA ASN A 35 -0.69 -6.11 -6.96
C ASN A 35 -1.93 -5.26 -7.28
N VAL A 36 -2.19 -4.96 -8.54
CA VAL A 36 -3.39 -4.23 -8.97
C VAL A 36 -4.65 -4.98 -8.54
N THR A 37 -4.69 -6.29 -8.76
CA THR A 37 -5.82 -7.11 -8.34
C THR A 37 -6.04 -7.05 -6.84
N LYS A 38 -4.95 -7.12 -6.07
CA LYS A 38 -5.02 -7.05 -4.60
C LYS A 38 -5.52 -5.69 -4.12
N VAL A 39 -5.05 -4.59 -4.71
CA VAL A 39 -5.54 -3.26 -4.34
C VAL A 39 -7.04 -3.17 -4.55
N LYS A 40 -7.54 -3.64 -5.69
CA LYS A 40 -8.98 -3.63 -5.99
C LYS A 40 -9.78 -4.45 -4.96
N GLU A 41 -9.28 -5.65 -4.63
CA GLU A 41 -9.92 -6.52 -3.64
C GLU A 41 -9.96 -5.86 -2.26
N GLU A 42 -8.85 -5.30 -1.82
CA GLU A 42 -8.74 -4.71 -0.48
C GLU A 42 -9.61 -3.45 -0.35
N VAL A 43 -9.70 -2.63 -1.40
CA VAL A 43 -10.60 -1.47 -1.40
C VAL A 43 -12.06 -1.92 -1.27
N LYS A 44 -12.44 -2.95 -2.01
CA LYS A 44 -13.79 -3.51 -1.92
C LYS A 44 -14.09 -4.03 -0.51
N GLU A 45 -13.15 -4.76 0.07
CA GLU A 45 -13.30 -5.31 1.42
C GLU A 45 -13.40 -4.20 2.48
N LEU A 46 -12.63 -3.11 2.32
CA LEU A 46 -12.74 -1.96 3.21
C LEU A 46 -14.13 -1.32 3.14
N ILE A 47 -14.64 -1.11 1.93
CA ILE A 47 -15.96 -0.53 1.75
C ILE A 47 -17.04 -1.40 2.41
N GLU A 48 -16.97 -2.71 2.20
CA GLU A 48 -17.89 -3.66 2.83
C GLU A 48 -17.78 -3.63 4.36
N ALA A 49 -16.55 -3.56 4.88
CA ALA A 49 -16.30 -3.48 6.32
C ALA A 49 -16.91 -2.21 6.93
N ILE A 50 -16.80 -1.07 6.25
CA ILE A 50 -17.39 0.19 6.69
C ILE A 50 -18.92 0.08 6.70
N GLN A 51 -19.50 -0.48 5.65
CA GLN A 51 -20.94 -0.65 5.54
C GLN A 51 -21.51 -1.57 6.62
N LYS A 52 -20.76 -2.62 6.96
CA LYS A 52 -21.17 -3.58 8.00
C LYS A 52 -20.73 -3.16 9.40
N ASN A 53 -19.94 -2.11 9.52
CA ASN A 53 -19.35 -1.63 10.78
C ASN A 53 -18.57 -2.72 11.51
N ASP A 54 -17.72 -3.43 10.76
CA ASP A 54 -16.93 -4.55 11.27
C ASP A 54 -15.55 -4.58 10.62
N ASN A 55 -14.52 -4.87 11.41
CA ASN A 55 -13.14 -5.10 10.95
C ASN A 55 -12.54 -3.96 10.12
N LYS A 56 -12.99 -2.74 10.33
CA LYS A 56 -12.66 -1.57 9.50
C LYS A 56 -11.18 -1.20 9.57
N ILE A 57 -10.58 -1.25 10.75
CA ILE A 57 -9.17 -0.87 10.93
C ILE A 57 -8.26 -1.85 10.21
N HIS A 58 -8.54 -3.15 10.34
CA HIS A 58 -7.79 -4.20 9.65
C HIS A 58 -7.84 -4.00 8.13
N GLU A 59 -9.05 -3.80 7.59
CA GLU A 59 -9.21 -3.62 6.14
C GLU A 59 -8.58 -2.31 5.65
N ALA A 60 -8.66 -1.24 6.44
CA ALA A 60 -7.99 0.01 6.09
C ALA A 60 -6.46 -0.16 6.03
N ALA A 61 -5.89 -0.90 6.98
CA ALA A 61 -4.46 -1.19 6.98
C ALA A 61 -4.05 -2.00 5.75
N ASP A 62 -4.86 -2.98 5.34
CA ASP A 62 -4.60 -3.78 4.14
C ASP A 62 -4.60 -2.91 2.87
N VAL A 63 -5.55 -1.97 2.77
CA VAL A 63 -5.61 -1.04 1.63
C VAL A 63 -4.35 -0.18 1.57
N ILE A 64 -3.97 0.41 2.68
CA ILE A 64 -2.80 1.30 2.73
C ILE A 64 -1.54 0.52 2.36
N TYR A 65 -1.36 -0.67 2.93
CA TYR A 65 -0.20 -1.51 2.63
C TYR A 65 -0.11 -1.83 1.13
N HIS A 66 -1.17 -2.38 0.55
CA HIS A 66 -1.15 -2.79 -0.86
C HIS A 66 -1.02 -1.58 -1.80
N LEU A 67 -1.63 -0.45 -1.44
CA LEU A 67 -1.52 0.78 -2.21
C LEU A 67 -0.08 1.29 -2.23
N LEU A 68 0.59 1.32 -1.08
CA LEU A 68 1.98 1.75 -1.00
C LEU A 68 2.90 0.85 -1.82
N VAL A 69 2.68 -0.47 -1.77
CA VAL A 69 3.46 -1.41 -2.58
C VAL A 69 3.23 -1.16 -4.07
N LEU A 70 1.99 -0.89 -4.47
CA LEU A 70 1.68 -0.59 -5.87
C LEU A 70 2.37 0.69 -6.34
N LEU A 71 2.36 1.75 -5.54
CA LEU A 71 3.05 2.99 -5.86
C LEU A 71 4.53 2.74 -6.06
N GLU A 72 5.16 2.02 -5.14
CA GLU A 72 6.60 1.71 -5.24
C GLU A 72 6.90 0.85 -6.47
N ALA A 73 6.08 -0.16 -6.75
CA ALA A 73 6.23 -1.01 -7.94
C ALA A 73 6.07 -0.22 -9.24
N SER A 74 5.35 0.88 -9.20
CA SER A 74 5.06 1.73 -10.36
C SER A 74 6.05 2.88 -10.52
N GLY A 75 7.07 2.96 -9.66
CA GLY A 75 8.04 4.04 -9.69
C GLY A 75 7.53 5.37 -9.18
N ILE A 76 6.43 5.37 -8.46
CA ILE A 76 5.84 6.58 -7.87
C ILE A 76 6.35 6.72 -6.44
N LYS A 77 7.05 7.80 -6.17
CA LYS A 77 7.55 8.07 -4.81
C LYS A 77 6.44 8.62 -3.94
N ILE A 78 6.29 8.05 -2.75
CA ILE A 78 5.29 8.54 -1.80
C ILE A 78 5.54 10.01 -1.43
N GLU A 79 6.79 10.44 -1.42
CA GLU A 79 7.17 11.82 -1.15
C GLU A 79 6.52 12.78 -2.15
N ASP A 80 6.48 12.40 -3.43
CA ASP A 80 5.87 13.20 -4.48
C ASP A 80 4.35 13.28 -4.30
N VAL A 81 3.74 12.18 -3.87
CA VAL A 81 2.30 12.15 -3.58
C VAL A 81 1.98 13.07 -2.41
N MET A 82 2.80 13.05 -1.37
CA MET A 82 2.62 13.94 -0.21
C MET A 82 2.77 15.41 -0.60
N ASP A 83 3.75 15.71 -1.45
CA ASP A 83 3.93 17.07 -1.95
C ASP A 83 2.70 17.57 -2.73
N GLU A 84 2.14 16.69 -3.56
CA GLU A 84 0.92 17.03 -4.31
C GLU A 84 -0.27 17.29 -3.38
N LEU A 85 -0.43 16.47 -2.34
CA LEU A 85 -1.48 16.68 -1.35
C LEU A 85 -1.30 18.00 -0.62
N LYS A 86 -0.06 18.35 -0.30
CA LYS A 86 0.26 19.64 0.34
C LYS A 86 -0.15 20.81 -0.54
N LYS A 87 0.13 20.72 -1.85
CA LYS A 87 -0.25 21.76 -2.81
C LYS A 87 -1.76 21.95 -2.89
N ARG A 88 -2.53 20.91 -2.66
CA ARG A 88 -4.00 20.96 -2.72
C ARG A 88 -4.65 21.51 -1.44
N GLN A 89 -3.89 21.70 -0.40
CA GLN A 89 -4.38 22.33 0.83
C GLN A 89 -4.60 23.82 0.58
N LYS A 90 -5.78 24.28 0.94
CA LYS A 90 -6.15 25.69 0.77
C LYS A 90 -6.36 26.36 2.12
#